data_7f0d2250831edfa0801494db7eaba788
#
_entry.id   7f0d2250831edfa0801494db7eaba788
#
_cell.length_a   1.000
_cell.length_b   1.000
_cell.length_c   1.000
_cell.angle_alpha   90.00
_cell.angle_beta   90.00
_cell.angle_gamma   90.00
#
_symmetry.space_group_name_H-M   'P 1'
#
loop_
_entity.id
_entity.type
_entity.pdbx_description
1 polymer ?
#
loop_
_entity_poly.entity_id
_entity_poly.type
_entity_poly.pdbx_seq_one_letter_code
_entity_poly.pdbx_strand_id
1 'polypeptide(L)'
;MLRIAVAAALAAAAVSAHAQMTEEVARQAAQELRMLVTEGTGVIGDLQPAINGSKTTKEQVSPDALVNAFRARYQKAAGNAFDPKATGIVGDARRAYVQSFTSVVTRYQGNLNKGGQDAFVPAFFRAQVLKDFNQLMSGKVQAYATNRDAELINGDWAVHKVMKGSPLAGEVKTLMETGSLEPVVKRSGNTVMGYYPMKLAPACVSCHAQNGLKQTEGGFGGAFVAEIPVK
;
A
#
# COMPACT_ATOMS: atom_id res chain seq x y z
N MET A 1 14.62 34.30 59.33
CA MET A 1 13.90 33.01 59.15
C MET A 1 13.52 32.89 57.69
N LEU A 2 14.33 32.15 56.97
CA LEU A 2 14.19 31.96 55.48
C LEU A 2 13.40 30.68 55.22
N ARG A 3 12.20 30.80 54.65
CA ARG A 3 11.39 29.64 54.24
C ARG A 3 11.76 29.32 52.81
N ILE A 4 12.50 28.24 52.62
CA ILE A 4 12.79 27.65 51.32
C ILE A 4 11.58 26.83 50.93
N ALA A 5 10.83 27.30 49.94
CA ALA A 5 9.78 26.51 49.29
C ALA A 5 10.41 25.59 48.25
N VAL A 6 10.47 24.31 48.51
CA VAL A 6 10.85 23.29 47.53
C VAL A 6 9.65 23.04 46.61
N ALA A 7 9.71 23.60 45.41
CA ALA A 7 8.79 23.25 44.34
C ALA A 7 9.21 21.91 43.76
N ALA A 8 8.53 20.83 44.13
CA ALA A 8 8.66 19.54 43.47
C ALA A 8 8.00 19.62 42.07
N ALA A 9 8.83 19.77 41.05
CA ALA A 9 8.39 19.63 39.68
C ALA A 9 8.09 18.15 39.40
N LEU A 10 6.83 17.78 39.48
CA LEU A 10 6.31 16.53 38.93
C LEU A 10 6.40 16.64 37.41
N ALA A 11 7.53 16.18 36.85
CA ALA A 11 7.61 15.85 35.44
C ALA A 11 6.69 14.64 35.20
N ALA A 12 5.44 14.92 34.86
CA ALA A 12 4.55 13.92 34.32
C ALA A 12 5.14 13.50 32.96
N ALA A 13 5.92 12.43 32.97
CA ALA A 13 6.27 11.72 31.75
C ALA A 13 4.94 11.23 31.16
N ALA A 14 4.43 11.96 30.16
CA ALA A 14 3.37 11.49 29.30
C ALA A 14 3.93 10.29 28.54
N VAL A 15 3.91 9.13 29.17
CA VAL A 15 4.03 7.86 28.49
C VAL A 15 2.80 7.81 27.59
N SER A 16 2.99 8.19 26.32
CA SER A 16 1.98 7.96 25.30
C SER A 16 1.68 6.47 25.35
N ALA A 17 0.61 6.11 26.02
CA ALA A 17 0.05 4.77 26.00
C ALA A 17 -0.43 4.55 24.57
N HIS A 18 0.50 4.17 23.69
CA HIS A 18 0.13 3.53 22.44
C HIS A 18 -0.60 2.28 22.87
N ALA A 19 -1.93 2.31 22.79
CA ALA A 19 -2.74 1.14 23.03
C ALA A 19 -2.13 0.00 22.25
N GLN A 20 -1.68 -1.01 22.99
CA GLN A 20 -0.93 -2.13 22.37
C GLN A 20 -1.83 -2.82 21.40
N MET A 21 -1.39 -2.88 20.14
CA MET A 21 -2.17 -3.51 19.09
C MET A 21 -2.22 -5.02 19.34
N THR A 22 -3.42 -5.57 19.44
CA THR A 22 -3.61 -7.02 19.47
C THR A 22 -3.37 -7.61 18.10
N GLU A 23 -3.06 -8.92 18.06
CA GLU A 23 -2.90 -9.62 16.78
C GLU A 23 -4.16 -9.52 15.90
N GLU A 24 -5.34 -9.60 16.50
CA GLU A 24 -6.61 -9.48 15.77
C GLU A 24 -6.75 -8.11 15.11
N VAL A 25 -6.49 -7.03 15.85
CA VAL A 25 -6.53 -5.66 15.31
C VAL A 25 -5.48 -5.47 14.21
N ALA A 26 -4.30 -6.08 14.36
CA ALA A 26 -3.26 -6.04 13.33
C ALA A 26 -3.69 -6.78 12.05
N ARG A 27 -4.34 -7.93 12.19
CA ARG A 27 -4.89 -8.68 11.03
C ARG A 27 -5.99 -7.88 10.31
N GLN A 28 -6.87 -7.20 11.06
CA GLN A 28 -7.88 -6.31 10.50
C GLN A 28 -7.24 -5.13 9.76
N ALA A 29 -6.21 -4.51 10.34
CA ALA A 29 -5.47 -3.42 9.70
C ALA A 29 -4.76 -3.89 8.41
N ALA A 30 -4.18 -5.09 8.42
CA ALA A 30 -3.55 -5.68 7.24
C ALA A 30 -4.57 -5.96 6.12
N GLN A 31 -5.75 -6.42 6.48
CA GLN A 31 -6.85 -6.68 5.55
C GLN A 31 -7.41 -5.38 4.95
N GLU A 32 -7.57 -4.35 5.78
CA GLU A 32 -7.93 -3.01 5.33
C GLU A 32 -6.90 -2.47 4.35
N LEU A 33 -5.63 -2.57 4.70
CA LEU A 33 -4.54 -2.10 3.83
C LEU A 33 -4.53 -2.85 2.48
N ARG A 34 -4.81 -4.17 2.49
CA ARG A 34 -5.00 -4.93 1.26
C ARG A 34 -6.05 -4.28 0.36
N MET A 35 -7.19 -3.93 0.93
CA MET A 35 -8.28 -3.31 0.19
C MET A 35 -7.90 -1.94 -0.35
N LEU A 36 -7.31 -1.09 0.50
CA LEU A 36 -6.83 0.23 0.10
C LEU A 36 -5.84 0.16 -1.06
N VAL A 37 -4.82 -0.71 -0.96
CA VAL A 37 -3.77 -0.85 -1.97
C VAL A 37 -4.31 -1.44 -3.27
N THR A 38 -5.17 -2.47 -3.18
CA THR A 38 -5.76 -3.10 -4.35
C THR A 38 -6.64 -2.12 -5.13
N GLU A 39 -7.55 -1.44 -4.44
CA GLU A 39 -8.49 -0.55 -5.09
C GLU A 39 -7.83 0.75 -5.56
N GLY A 40 -6.88 1.28 -4.81
CA GLY A 40 -6.11 2.44 -5.25
C GLY A 40 -5.23 2.15 -6.47
N THR A 41 -4.56 0.98 -6.51
CA THR A 41 -3.80 0.55 -7.69
C THR A 41 -4.73 0.33 -8.89
N GLY A 42 -5.92 -0.22 -8.63
CA GLY A 42 -6.93 -0.48 -9.64
C GLY A 42 -7.41 0.78 -10.36
N VAL A 43 -7.47 1.94 -9.68
CA VAL A 43 -7.83 3.22 -10.33
C VAL A 43 -6.89 3.53 -11.50
N ILE A 44 -5.58 3.39 -11.26
CA ILE A 44 -4.59 3.64 -12.32
C ILE A 44 -4.65 2.53 -13.38
N GLY A 45 -4.89 1.28 -12.94
CA GLY A 45 -5.07 0.16 -13.86
C GLY A 45 -6.22 0.34 -14.86
N ASP A 46 -7.35 0.87 -14.40
CA ASP A 46 -8.51 1.17 -15.26
C ASP A 46 -8.22 2.28 -16.29
N LEU A 47 -7.37 3.24 -15.90
CA LEU A 47 -6.94 4.32 -16.78
C LEU A 47 -5.78 3.94 -17.70
N GLN A 48 -5.12 2.82 -17.46
CA GLN A 48 -3.89 2.45 -18.17
C GLN A 48 -4.02 2.43 -19.70
N PRO A 49 -5.14 1.95 -20.30
CA PRO A 49 -5.30 2.02 -21.75
C PRO A 49 -5.33 3.47 -22.28
N ALA A 50 -5.94 4.39 -21.53
CA ALA A 50 -5.99 5.81 -21.90
C ALA A 50 -4.63 6.48 -21.69
N ILE A 51 -3.92 6.15 -20.60
CA ILE A 51 -2.56 6.63 -20.31
C ILE A 51 -1.62 6.18 -21.42
N ASN A 52 -1.61 4.90 -21.78
CA ASN A 52 -0.76 4.35 -22.83
C ASN A 52 -1.01 5.01 -24.19
N GLY A 53 -2.25 5.37 -24.47
CA GLY A 53 -2.66 6.05 -25.69
C GLY A 53 -2.51 7.58 -25.66
N SER A 54 -2.00 8.17 -24.58
CA SER A 54 -1.96 9.63 -24.36
C SER A 54 -3.35 10.29 -24.52
N LYS A 55 -4.42 9.60 -24.10
CA LYS A 55 -5.81 10.00 -24.27
C LYS A 55 -6.49 10.48 -22.97
N THR A 56 -5.75 10.57 -21.88
CA THR A 56 -6.29 11.09 -20.63
C THR A 56 -6.46 12.61 -20.70
N THR A 57 -7.54 13.13 -20.11
CA THR A 57 -7.72 14.58 -19.91
C THR A 57 -7.22 14.99 -18.52
N LYS A 58 -6.96 16.28 -18.33
CA LYS A 58 -6.55 16.83 -17.03
C LYS A 58 -7.61 16.57 -15.95
N GLU A 59 -8.88 16.63 -16.32
CA GLU A 59 -10.02 16.41 -15.43
C GLU A 59 -10.06 14.96 -14.98
N GLN A 60 -9.85 13.99 -15.89
CA GLN A 60 -9.85 12.56 -15.57
C GLN A 60 -8.73 12.17 -14.62
N VAL A 61 -7.58 12.83 -14.69
CA VAL A 61 -6.41 12.57 -13.84
C VAL A 61 -6.21 13.62 -12.76
N SER A 62 -7.23 14.42 -12.45
CA SER A 62 -7.18 15.32 -11.31
C SER A 62 -7.20 14.55 -10.00
N PRO A 63 -6.54 15.05 -8.93
CA PRO A 63 -6.56 14.41 -7.63
C PRO A 63 -7.97 14.07 -7.14
N ASP A 64 -8.91 14.99 -7.28
CA ASP A 64 -10.29 14.77 -6.85
C ASP A 64 -10.99 13.69 -7.65
N ALA A 65 -10.83 13.66 -8.98
CA ALA A 65 -11.43 12.62 -9.82
C ALA A 65 -10.89 11.24 -9.44
N LEU A 66 -9.57 11.10 -9.24
CA LEU A 66 -8.95 9.83 -8.90
C LEU A 66 -9.26 9.38 -7.46
N VAL A 67 -9.34 10.30 -6.50
CA VAL A 67 -9.78 9.99 -5.13
C VAL A 67 -11.25 9.55 -5.12
N ASN A 68 -12.12 10.18 -5.90
CA ASN A 68 -13.51 9.77 -6.03
C ASN A 68 -13.64 8.39 -6.69
N ALA A 69 -12.87 8.12 -7.74
CA ALA A 69 -12.79 6.80 -8.37
C ALA A 69 -12.29 5.73 -7.37
N PHE A 70 -11.28 6.04 -6.57
CA PHE A 70 -10.79 5.17 -5.51
C PHE A 70 -11.90 4.86 -4.48
N ARG A 71 -12.60 5.87 -3.98
CA ARG A 71 -13.69 5.68 -3.01
C ARG A 71 -14.82 4.81 -3.57
N ALA A 72 -15.19 5.03 -4.83
CA ALA A 72 -16.22 4.23 -5.49
C ALA A 72 -15.80 2.75 -5.64
N ARG A 73 -14.54 2.49 -6.04
CA ARG A 73 -14.00 1.13 -6.10
C ARG A 73 -13.96 0.48 -4.72
N TYR A 74 -13.45 1.20 -3.72
CA TYR A 74 -13.41 0.73 -2.34
C TYR A 74 -14.80 0.35 -1.84
N GLN A 75 -15.80 1.23 -2.01
CA GLN A 75 -17.17 0.97 -1.60
C GLN A 75 -17.75 -0.28 -2.27
N LYS A 76 -17.48 -0.47 -3.56
CA LYS A 76 -17.91 -1.67 -4.29
C LYS A 76 -17.26 -2.95 -3.75
N ALA A 77 -15.98 -2.90 -3.40
CA ALA A 77 -15.22 -4.04 -2.88
C ALA A 77 -15.55 -4.35 -1.42
N ALA A 78 -15.70 -3.31 -0.58
CA ALA A 78 -15.95 -3.44 0.85
C ALA A 78 -17.43 -3.67 1.20
N GLY A 79 -18.36 -3.40 0.29
CA GLY A 79 -19.79 -3.41 0.55
C GLY A 79 -20.31 -2.26 1.43
N ASN A 80 -19.42 -1.34 1.84
CA ASN A 80 -19.77 -0.17 2.66
C ASN A 80 -18.99 1.06 2.18
N ALA A 81 -19.49 2.25 2.56
CA ALA A 81 -18.83 3.50 2.18
C ALA A 81 -17.46 3.65 2.85
N PHE A 82 -16.53 4.27 2.13
CA PHE A 82 -15.26 4.67 2.69
C PHE A 82 -15.46 5.73 3.79
N ASP A 83 -15.18 5.36 5.03
CA ASP A 83 -15.29 6.27 6.18
C ASP A 83 -13.91 6.83 6.58
N PRO A 84 -13.59 8.09 6.26
CA PRO A 84 -12.34 8.72 6.69
C PRO A 84 -12.33 9.10 8.18
N LYS A 85 -13.49 9.06 8.86
CA LYS A 85 -13.63 9.38 10.28
C LYS A 85 -13.51 8.15 11.18
N ALA A 86 -13.38 6.96 10.62
CA ALA A 86 -13.12 5.74 11.37
C ALA A 86 -11.96 5.95 12.36
N THR A 87 -12.07 5.40 13.56
CA THR A 87 -11.08 5.54 14.63
C THR A 87 -10.11 4.36 14.66
N GLY A 88 -9.08 4.47 15.47
CA GLY A 88 -8.05 3.43 15.61
C GLY A 88 -7.16 3.29 14.39
N ILE A 89 -6.38 2.20 14.37
CA ILE A 89 -5.35 1.96 13.35
C ILE A 89 -5.93 1.85 11.93
N VAL A 90 -7.13 1.29 11.79
CA VAL A 90 -7.83 1.19 10.50
C VAL A 90 -8.17 2.58 9.97
N GLY A 91 -8.71 3.45 10.83
CA GLY A 91 -9.01 4.83 10.44
C GLY A 91 -7.76 5.65 10.14
N ASP A 92 -6.68 5.46 10.92
CA ASP A 92 -5.38 6.07 10.65
C ASP A 92 -4.86 5.63 9.28
N ALA A 93 -4.92 4.32 8.96
CA ALA A 93 -4.49 3.77 7.68
C ALA A 93 -5.31 4.33 6.51
N ARG A 94 -6.63 4.46 6.65
CA ARG A 94 -7.49 5.07 5.63
C ARG A 94 -7.08 6.51 5.31
N ARG A 95 -6.91 7.34 6.34
CA ARG A 95 -6.50 8.74 6.17
C ARG A 95 -5.12 8.85 5.56
N ALA A 96 -4.15 8.11 6.09
CA ALA A 96 -2.79 8.10 5.58
C ALA A 96 -2.75 7.65 4.12
N TYR A 97 -3.52 6.61 3.76
CA TYR A 97 -3.56 6.11 2.39
C TYR A 97 -4.13 7.15 1.42
N VAL A 98 -5.28 7.77 1.74
CA VAL A 98 -5.86 8.81 0.89
C VAL A 98 -4.94 10.02 0.75
N GLN A 99 -4.30 10.44 1.82
CA GLN A 99 -3.32 11.53 1.78
C GLN A 99 -2.14 11.19 0.87
N SER A 100 -1.58 9.99 1.00
CA SER A 100 -0.48 9.50 0.15
C SER A 100 -0.90 9.37 -1.30
N PHE A 101 -2.09 8.81 -1.55
CA PHE A 101 -2.68 8.69 -2.88
C PHE A 101 -2.80 10.06 -3.55
N THR A 102 -3.40 11.03 -2.86
CA THR A 102 -3.57 12.40 -3.34
C THR A 102 -2.23 13.07 -3.64
N SER A 103 -1.26 12.94 -2.73
CA SER A 103 0.10 13.47 -2.88
C SER A 103 0.78 12.93 -4.13
N VAL A 104 0.72 11.61 -4.34
CA VAL A 104 1.34 10.94 -5.49
C VAL A 104 0.66 11.36 -6.80
N VAL A 105 -0.68 11.39 -6.84
CA VAL A 105 -1.41 11.86 -8.02
C VAL A 105 -1.01 13.30 -8.36
N THR A 106 -0.97 14.18 -7.38
CA THR A 106 -0.59 15.59 -7.60
C THR A 106 0.83 15.70 -8.15
N ARG A 107 1.76 14.94 -7.56
CA ARG A 107 3.19 14.94 -7.95
C ARG A 107 3.40 14.46 -9.39
N TYR A 108 2.65 13.46 -9.80
CA TYR A 108 2.82 12.78 -11.09
C TYR A 108 1.71 13.06 -12.10
N GLN A 109 0.85 14.05 -11.86
CA GLN A 109 -0.27 14.37 -12.75
C GLN A 109 0.18 14.57 -14.21
N GLY A 110 1.31 15.24 -14.41
CA GLY A 110 1.88 15.43 -15.75
C GLY A 110 2.32 14.14 -16.45
N ASN A 111 2.62 13.09 -15.68
CA ASN A 111 3.02 11.79 -16.22
C ASN A 111 1.81 10.91 -16.58
N LEU A 112 0.67 11.13 -15.93
CA LEU A 112 -0.59 10.44 -16.22
C LEU A 112 -1.16 10.80 -17.61
N ASN A 113 -0.63 11.85 -18.25
CA ASN A 113 -1.00 12.25 -19.62
C ASN A 113 0.04 11.84 -20.67
N LYS A 114 1.14 11.17 -20.27
CA LYS A 114 2.20 10.73 -21.17
C LYS A 114 2.02 9.25 -21.46
N GLY A 115 2.01 8.90 -22.73
CA GLY A 115 1.96 7.52 -23.19
C GLY A 115 3.34 6.96 -23.57
N GLY A 116 3.37 5.75 -24.12
CA GLY A 116 4.56 5.08 -24.58
C GLY A 116 5.46 4.59 -23.45
N GLN A 117 6.78 4.70 -23.61
CA GLN A 117 7.75 4.22 -22.62
C GLN A 117 7.74 5.04 -21.31
N ASP A 118 7.25 6.30 -21.36
CA ASP A 118 7.12 7.18 -20.21
C ASP A 118 5.76 7.05 -19.51
N ALA A 119 4.95 6.08 -19.91
CA ALA A 119 3.63 5.85 -19.34
C ALA A 119 3.73 5.56 -17.84
N PHE A 120 2.92 6.28 -17.09
CA PHE A 120 2.81 6.05 -15.65
C PHE A 120 2.12 4.71 -15.38
N VAL A 121 2.79 3.79 -14.72
CA VAL A 121 2.31 2.43 -14.53
C VAL A 121 1.79 2.17 -13.10
N PRO A 122 0.76 1.30 -12.93
CA PRO A 122 0.15 1.02 -11.62
C PRO A 122 1.15 0.53 -10.57
N ALA A 123 2.16 -0.25 -10.96
CA ALA A 123 3.18 -0.75 -10.05
C ALA A 123 4.05 0.38 -9.48
N PHE A 124 4.44 1.34 -10.31
CA PHE A 124 5.17 2.53 -9.87
C PHE A 124 4.30 3.39 -8.95
N PHE A 125 3.06 3.66 -9.36
CA PHE A 125 2.10 4.39 -8.54
C PHE A 125 1.97 3.79 -7.14
N ARG A 126 1.71 2.48 -7.06
CA ARG A 126 1.61 1.75 -5.80
C ARG A 126 2.85 1.93 -4.93
N ALA A 127 4.04 1.79 -5.51
CA ALA A 127 5.29 1.93 -4.77
C ALA A 127 5.44 3.34 -4.18
N GLN A 128 5.10 4.39 -4.94
CA GLN A 128 5.16 5.78 -4.46
C GLN A 128 4.12 6.05 -3.37
N VAL A 129 2.89 5.56 -3.53
CA VAL A 129 1.85 5.69 -2.49
C VAL A 129 2.28 5.01 -1.20
N LEU A 130 2.83 3.79 -1.26
CA LEU A 130 3.29 3.08 -0.09
C LEU A 130 4.51 3.73 0.57
N LYS A 131 5.39 4.36 -0.20
CA LYS A 131 6.50 5.15 0.34
C LYS A 131 5.99 6.31 1.19
N ASP A 132 5.06 7.13 0.66
CA ASP A 132 4.48 8.25 1.39
C ASP A 132 3.64 7.75 2.59
N PHE A 133 2.88 6.66 2.42
CA PHE A 133 2.11 6.01 3.47
C PHE A 133 2.99 5.57 4.65
N ASN A 134 4.13 4.96 4.38
CA ASN A 134 5.06 4.52 5.42
C ASN A 134 5.60 5.67 6.26
N GLN A 135 5.77 6.85 5.67
CA GLN A 135 6.17 8.05 6.41
C GLN A 135 5.06 8.50 7.38
N LEU A 136 3.80 8.50 6.91
CA LEU A 136 2.65 8.90 7.72
C LEU A 136 2.31 7.88 8.81
N MET A 137 2.56 6.61 8.56
CA MET A 137 2.25 5.49 9.46
C MET A 137 3.47 4.97 10.23
N SER A 138 4.55 5.75 10.28
CA SER A 138 5.80 5.35 10.93
C SER A 138 5.57 4.81 12.34
N GLY A 139 6.15 3.63 12.61
CA GLY A 139 6.02 2.93 13.90
C GLY A 139 4.68 2.23 14.15
N LYS A 140 3.70 2.35 13.24
CA LYS A 140 2.38 1.72 13.39
C LYS A 140 2.16 0.61 12.36
N VAL A 141 2.32 0.93 11.08
CA VAL A 141 2.14 0.02 9.95
C VAL A 141 3.18 0.36 8.91
N GLN A 142 3.80 -0.66 8.34
CA GLN A 142 4.67 -0.51 7.19
C GLN A 142 4.14 -1.37 6.05
N ALA A 143 4.23 -0.86 4.83
CA ALA A 143 3.79 -1.58 3.64
C ALA A 143 4.75 -1.36 2.48
N TYR A 144 4.96 -2.42 1.70
CA TYR A 144 5.95 -2.43 0.63
C TYR A 144 5.37 -3.13 -0.60
N ALA A 145 5.64 -2.59 -1.79
CA ALA A 145 5.29 -3.27 -3.03
C ALA A 145 6.38 -4.26 -3.43
N THR A 146 6.03 -5.41 -3.99
CA THR A 146 6.98 -6.35 -4.58
C THR A 146 6.68 -6.58 -6.05
N ASN A 147 7.72 -6.93 -6.83
CA ASN A 147 7.54 -7.46 -8.16
C ASN A 147 7.15 -8.95 -8.12
N ARG A 148 7.04 -9.56 -9.30
CA ARG A 148 6.73 -10.98 -9.46
C ARG A 148 7.75 -11.89 -8.77
N ASP A 149 9.03 -11.56 -8.85
CA ASP A 149 10.11 -12.42 -8.38
C ASP A 149 10.51 -12.10 -6.94
N ALA A 150 9.69 -11.30 -6.23
CA ALA A 150 9.99 -10.74 -4.92
C ALA A 150 11.32 -9.95 -4.91
N GLU A 151 11.75 -9.48 -6.08
CA GLU A 151 12.96 -8.69 -6.28
C GLU A 151 12.63 -7.20 -6.41
N LEU A 152 13.67 -6.38 -6.21
CA LEU A 152 13.61 -4.93 -6.41
C LEU A 152 13.29 -4.55 -7.84
N ILE A 153 12.29 -3.70 -8.02
CA ILE A 153 11.97 -3.10 -9.32
C ILE A 153 12.81 -1.84 -9.54
N ASN A 154 13.95 -1.64 -9.15
CA ASN A 154 14.87 -0.50 -9.19
C ASN A 154 15.12 0.15 -7.83
N GLY A 155 16.31 0.66 -7.64
CA GLY A 155 16.89 1.10 -6.39
C GLY A 155 16.11 2.10 -5.53
N ASP A 156 15.19 2.87 -6.11
CA ASP A 156 14.34 3.83 -5.38
C ASP A 156 12.99 3.25 -4.96
N TRP A 157 12.67 2.06 -5.40
CA TRP A 157 11.44 1.38 -5.06
C TRP A 157 11.69 0.54 -3.84
N ALA A 158 11.55 1.16 -2.69
CA ALA A 158 11.82 0.55 -1.41
C ALA A 158 11.06 -0.76 -1.27
N VAL A 159 11.75 -1.86 -1.48
CA VAL A 159 11.19 -3.14 -1.11
C VAL A 159 12.27 -4.16 -0.98
N HIS A 160 12.22 -5.17 -0.36
CA HIS A 160 12.87 -6.40 -0.61
C HIS A 160 13.82 -6.96 0.35
N LYS A 161 14.32 -6.16 1.23
CA LYS A 161 14.96 -6.70 2.42
C LYS A 161 13.99 -7.57 3.22
N VAL A 162 12.68 -7.36 3.00
CA VAL A 162 11.63 -8.08 3.72
C VAL A 162 11.55 -9.54 3.34
N MET A 163 11.81 -9.89 2.07
CA MET A 163 11.62 -11.28 1.64
C MET A 163 12.84 -12.15 1.88
N LYS A 164 14.05 -11.63 1.71
CA LYS A 164 15.27 -12.38 1.99
C LYS A 164 15.50 -12.46 3.51
N GLY A 165 15.23 -13.63 4.08
CA GLY A 165 15.27 -13.86 5.53
C GLY A 165 13.95 -13.53 6.24
N SER A 166 12.89 -13.19 5.50
CA SER A 166 11.55 -13.01 6.06
C SER A 166 10.99 -14.32 6.59
N PRO A 167 10.22 -14.26 7.71
CA PRO A 167 9.45 -15.42 8.20
C PRO A 167 8.45 -15.95 7.18
N LEU A 168 8.10 -15.18 6.14
CA LEU A 168 7.18 -15.57 5.07
C LEU A 168 7.89 -16.16 3.84
N ALA A 169 9.22 -16.24 3.81
CA ALA A 169 9.97 -16.60 2.60
C ALA A 169 9.58 -17.98 2.03
N GLY A 170 9.32 -18.96 2.90
CA GLY A 170 8.89 -20.29 2.46
C GLY A 170 7.50 -20.29 1.82
N GLU A 171 6.54 -19.68 2.48
CA GLU A 171 5.16 -19.57 2.00
C GLU A 171 5.08 -18.77 0.70
N VAL A 172 5.81 -17.66 0.61
CA VAL A 172 5.87 -16.83 -0.60
C VAL A 172 6.47 -17.60 -1.77
N LYS A 173 7.54 -18.38 -1.54
CA LYS A 173 8.10 -19.27 -2.56
C LYS A 173 7.04 -20.23 -3.09
N THR A 174 6.30 -20.90 -2.19
CA THR A 174 5.22 -21.80 -2.57
C THR A 174 4.12 -21.10 -3.37
N LEU A 175 3.71 -19.89 -2.95
CA LEU A 175 2.72 -19.09 -3.71
C LEU A 175 3.19 -18.79 -5.12
N MET A 176 4.46 -18.42 -5.27
CA MET A 176 5.05 -18.12 -6.59
C MET A 176 5.13 -19.36 -7.48
N GLU A 177 5.51 -20.51 -6.92
CA GLU A 177 5.60 -21.78 -7.64
C GLU A 177 4.23 -22.31 -8.08
N THR A 178 3.20 -22.12 -7.25
CA THR A 178 1.84 -22.59 -7.54
C THR A 178 0.99 -21.56 -8.28
N GLY A 179 1.43 -20.30 -8.35
CA GLY A 179 0.63 -19.19 -8.91
C GLY A 179 -0.58 -18.82 -8.05
N SER A 180 -0.61 -19.23 -6.78
CA SER A 180 -1.71 -18.93 -5.87
C SER A 180 -1.83 -17.43 -5.61
N LEU A 181 -3.06 -16.95 -5.52
CA LEU A 181 -3.40 -15.56 -5.18
C LEU A 181 -3.96 -15.42 -3.77
N GLU A 182 -3.90 -16.50 -2.99
CA GLU A 182 -4.33 -16.46 -1.60
C GLU A 182 -3.30 -15.70 -0.74
N PRO A 183 -3.75 -14.79 0.12
CA PRO A 183 -2.84 -14.08 1.00
C PRO A 183 -2.27 -15.00 2.08
N VAL A 184 -1.02 -14.74 2.45
CA VAL A 184 -0.40 -15.35 3.63
C VAL A 184 -0.29 -14.29 4.72
N VAL A 185 -0.81 -14.58 5.92
CA VAL A 185 -0.69 -13.72 7.09
C VAL A 185 -0.18 -14.55 8.26
N LYS A 186 0.95 -14.13 8.83
CA LYS A 186 1.64 -14.86 9.89
C LYS A 186 2.14 -13.90 10.96
N ARG A 187 2.05 -14.32 12.21
CA ARG A 187 2.76 -13.65 13.30
C ARG A 187 4.19 -14.16 13.40
N SER A 188 5.13 -13.26 13.53
CA SER A 188 6.53 -13.55 13.84
C SER A 188 7.01 -12.62 14.94
N GLY A 189 7.26 -13.16 16.12
CA GLY A 189 7.59 -12.37 17.30
C GLY A 189 6.51 -11.32 17.59
N ASN A 190 6.92 -10.07 17.61
CA ASN A 190 6.05 -8.92 17.88
C ASN A 190 5.57 -8.23 16.59
N THR A 191 5.46 -8.95 15.48
CA THR A 191 5.00 -8.40 14.21
C THR A 191 4.02 -9.37 13.54
N VAL A 192 2.89 -8.86 13.09
CA VAL A 192 2.04 -9.54 12.10
C VAL A 192 2.53 -9.11 10.72
N MET A 193 2.89 -10.09 9.91
CA MET A 193 3.32 -9.91 8.53
C MET A 193 2.27 -10.48 7.59
N GLY A 194 1.91 -9.72 6.55
CA GLY A 194 1.01 -10.16 5.50
C GLY A 194 1.67 -10.03 4.13
N TYR A 195 1.58 -11.07 3.32
CA TYR A 195 1.93 -11.05 1.91
C TYR A 195 0.65 -11.19 1.08
N TYR A 196 0.39 -10.21 0.25
CA TYR A 196 -0.86 -10.07 -0.50
C TYR A 196 -0.58 -10.09 -2.00
N PRO A 197 -0.74 -11.24 -2.66
CA PRO A 197 -0.62 -11.35 -4.11
C PRO A 197 -1.63 -10.46 -4.82
N MET A 198 -1.23 -9.88 -5.93
CA MET A 198 -2.08 -9.04 -6.76
C MET A 198 -2.26 -9.67 -8.14
N LYS A 199 -3.49 -9.65 -8.63
CA LYS A 199 -3.82 -10.10 -9.99
C LYS A 199 -3.23 -9.16 -11.03
N LEU A 200 -2.72 -9.73 -12.10
CA LEU A 200 -2.33 -8.98 -13.27
C LEU A 200 -3.59 -8.55 -14.04
N ALA A 201 -3.79 -7.25 -14.17
CA ALA A 201 -4.91 -6.72 -14.93
C ALA A 201 -4.68 -6.88 -16.45
N PRO A 202 -5.75 -6.96 -17.28
CA PRO A 202 -5.65 -7.09 -18.73
C PRO A 202 -4.73 -6.04 -19.37
N ALA A 203 -4.87 -4.78 -18.94
CA ALA A 203 -4.04 -3.68 -19.44
C ALA A 203 -2.55 -3.82 -19.11
N CYS A 204 -2.19 -4.62 -18.10
CA CYS A 204 -0.80 -4.86 -17.74
C CYS A 204 -0.16 -5.98 -18.56
N VAL A 205 -0.97 -6.92 -19.06
CA VAL A 205 -0.49 -8.08 -19.83
C VAL A 205 0.24 -7.65 -21.10
N SER A 206 -0.34 -6.70 -21.84
CA SER A 206 0.27 -6.20 -23.09
C SER A 206 1.61 -5.50 -22.83
N CYS A 207 1.69 -4.70 -21.78
CA CYS A 207 2.93 -4.02 -21.38
C CYS A 207 4.00 -5.04 -20.94
N HIS A 208 3.61 -6.02 -20.12
CA HIS A 208 4.52 -7.09 -19.70
C HIS A 208 5.01 -7.94 -20.89
N ALA A 209 4.13 -8.26 -21.85
CA ALA A 209 4.50 -9.00 -23.05
C ALA A 209 5.50 -8.23 -23.92
N GLN A 210 5.35 -6.91 -24.08
CA GLN A 210 6.29 -6.06 -24.79
C GLN A 210 7.69 -6.05 -24.15
N ASN A 211 7.76 -6.29 -22.84
CA ASN A 211 9.01 -6.39 -22.08
C ASN A 211 9.50 -7.84 -21.93
N GLY A 212 9.01 -8.77 -22.74
CA GLY A 212 9.46 -10.17 -22.78
C GLY A 212 8.93 -11.03 -21.64
N LEU A 213 8.00 -10.52 -20.81
CA LEU A 213 7.41 -11.25 -19.72
C LEU A 213 6.17 -12.03 -20.19
N LYS A 214 6.27 -13.35 -20.19
CA LYS A 214 5.14 -14.24 -20.53
C LYS A 214 4.20 -14.33 -19.31
N GLN A 215 3.18 -13.52 -19.31
CA GLN A 215 2.17 -13.50 -18.23
C GLN A 215 0.77 -13.55 -18.82
N THR A 216 -0.14 -14.19 -18.08
CA THR A 216 -1.56 -14.30 -18.45
C THR A 216 -2.40 -13.38 -17.59
N GLU A 217 -3.49 -12.90 -18.16
CA GLU A 217 -4.51 -12.16 -17.41
C GLU A 217 -4.99 -12.95 -16.20
N GLY A 218 -5.17 -12.27 -15.07
CA GLY A 218 -5.57 -12.87 -13.82
C GLY A 218 -4.48 -13.66 -13.10
N GLY A 219 -3.30 -13.81 -13.72
CA GLY A 219 -2.13 -14.42 -13.09
C GLY A 219 -1.49 -13.49 -12.05
N PHE A 220 -0.40 -13.97 -11.46
CA PHE A 220 0.35 -13.24 -10.44
C PHE A 220 1.08 -12.02 -11.06
N GLY A 221 0.71 -10.84 -10.62
CA GLY A 221 1.23 -9.55 -11.11
C GLY A 221 2.13 -8.81 -10.14
N GLY A 222 2.63 -9.49 -9.12
CA GLY A 222 3.36 -8.89 -7.99
C GLY A 222 2.55 -8.96 -6.71
N ALA A 223 3.04 -8.32 -5.67
CA ALA A 223 2.36 -8.30 -4.39
C ALA A 223 2.64 -7.01 -3.61
N PHE A 224 2.04 -6.89 -2.47
CA PHE A 224 2.55 -6.03 -1.41
C PHE A 224 2.69 -6.80 -0.10
N VAL A 225 3.55 -6.30 0.76
CA VAL A 225 3.80 -6.82 2.11
C VAL A 225 3.33 -5.79 3.11
N ALA A 226 2.67 -6.21 4.17
CA ALA A 226 2.36 -5.39 5.32
C ALA A 226 3.11 -5.91 6.55
N GLU A 227 3.65 -5.01 7.36
CA GLU A 227 4.28 -5.28 8.64
C GLU A 227 3.63 -4.44 9.72
N ILE A 228 3.04 -5.08 10.71
CA ILE A 228 2.26 -4.42 11.75
C ILE A 228 2.77 -4.88 13.11
N PRO A 229 3.40 -3.99 13.89
CA PRO A 229 3.85 -4.31 15.23
C PRO A 229 2.68 -4.68 16.14
N VAL A 230 2.85 -5.76 16.91
CA VAL A 230 1.92 -6.25 17.93
C VAL A 230 2.66 -6.53 19.23
N LYS A 231 1.96 -6.70 20.30
CA LYS A 231 2.55 -7.17 21.57
C LYS A 231 2.30 -8.63 21.80
#